data_6322514b64f8a8d9aeda9860c48a58c3
#
_entry.id   6322514b64f8a8d9aeda9860c48a58c3
#
_cell.length_a   1.000
_cell.length_b   1.000
_cell.length_c   1.000
_cell.angle_alpha   90.00
_cell.angle_beta   90.00
_cell.angle_gamma   90.00
#
_symmetry.space_group_name_H-M   'P 1'
#
loop_
_entity.id
_entity.type
_entity.pdbx_description
1 polymer ?
#
loop_
_entity_poly.entity_id
_entity_poly.type
_entity_poly.pdbx_seq_one_letter_code
_entity_poly.pdbx_strand_id
1 'polypeptide(L)'
;MKPVLSSFLFILLSLSSGHIGFCQSSKITDFATDIAPILLDKCASCHEGEKAKNGFDISDRDALLGFVEPGDVASSSLWTDYLIQPSKVQVQDSLIMPPDGPLKTSELATFKLWIEEGAEWPMGTILRSVNKETLPPQEGETSSIATKLYRAIGYFHPAMVHFPIALFFMGGACAVLSYFLGARCQTTAFQCLVVAALTSVITVVMGWSFAETQGYPAWNKMIAVNATHDEANFFYHRWLGVSIVIIGMLCVLLGLMARRYKSTRLNHAWRIGAIALAAMVGLVGHQGGELHYGDIFEKAMEQLRK
;
A
#
# COMPACT_ATOMS: atom_id res chain seq x y z
N MET A 1 34.00 24.57 30.14
CA MET A 1 33.55 23.85 28.98
C MET A 1 34.10 22.43 28.97
N LYS A 2 33.38 21.49 29.47
CA LYS A 2 33.50 20.00 29.52
C LYS A 2 32.47 19.53 30.56
N PRO A 3 31.72 18.45 30.44
CA PRO A 3 31.70 17.35 29.48
C PRO A 3 30.25 17.00 29.04
N VAL A 4 29.92 17.15 27.79
CA VAL A 4 28.65 16.63 27.21
C VAL A 4 28.92 15.53 26.21
N LEU A 5 30.17 15.32 25.82
CA LEU A 5 30.54 14.35 24.78
C LEU A 5 30.68 12.90 25.27
N SER A 6 30.73 12.67 26.58
CA SER A 6 30.95 11.33 27.15
C SER A 6 29.67 10.50 27.30
N SER A 7 28.49 11.13 27.35
CA SER A 7 27.22 10.42 27.58
C SER A 7 26.61 9.85 26.31
N PHE A 8 27.00 10.32 25.11
CA PHE A 8 26.47 9.80 23.83
C PHE A 8 27.19 8.52 23.38
N LEU A 9 28.39 8.24 23.86
CA LEU A 9 29.17 7.06 23.46
C LEU A 9 28.76 5.79 24.24
N PHE A 10 28.13 5.92 25.38
CA PHE A 10 27.72 4.77 26.22
C PHE A 10 26.36 4.17 25.79
N ILE A 11 25.54 4.88 25.00
CA ILE A 11 24.24 4.40 24.52
C ILE A 11 24.42 3.50 23.27
N LEU A 12 25.54 3.60 22.58
CA LEU A 12 25.79 2.84 21.32
C LEU A 12 26.46 1.47 21.54
N LEU A 13 26.89 1.12 22.75
CA LEU A 13 27.63 -0.13 23.02
C LEU A 13 26.83 -1.24 23.73
N SER A 14 25.55 -1.04 24.04
CA SER A 14 24.74 -2.03 24.76
C SER A 14 23.76 -2.85 23.91
N LEU A 15 23.89 -2.83 22.57
CA LEU A 15 22.96 -3.52 21.64
C LEU A 15 23.55 -4.72 20.91
N SER A 16 24.55 -5.40 21.47
CA SER A 16 25.06 -6.64 20.90
C SER A 16 24.79 -7.85 21.81
N SER A 17 23.54 -8.24 21.93
CA SER A 17 23.15 -9.58 22.41
C SER A 17 22.46 -10.28 21.26
N GLY A 18 23.17 -11.21 20.65
CA GLY A 18 22.68 -11.98 19.52
C GLY A 18 21.46 -12.81 19.87
N HIS A 19 20.39 -12.62 19.14
CA HIS A 19 19.28 -13.54 19.09
C HIS A 19 19.29 -14.23 17.73
N ILE A 20 19.34 -15.56 17.78
CA ILE A 20 19.19 -16.47 16.63
C ILE A 20 17.81 -16.17 16.03
N GLY A 21 17.82 -15.52 14.86
CA GLY A 21 16.60 -15.23 14.13
C GLY A 21 15.92 -16.51 13.68
N PHE A 22 14.74 -16.77 14.18
CA PHE A 22 13.81 -17.68 13.51
C PHE A 22 13.51 -17.05 12.15
N CYS A 23 13.84 -17.75 11.07
CA CYS A 23 13.51 -17.37 9.72
C CYS A 23 11.98 -17.48 9.58
N GLN A 24 11.27 -16.35 9.73
CA GLN A 24 9.87 -16.27 9.40
C GLN A 24 9.80 -16.35 7.88
N SER A 25 9.27 -17.46 7.37
CA SER A 25 9.04 -17.64 5.94
C SER A 25 8.20 -16.47 5.45
N SER A 26 8.77 -15.61 4.63
CA SER A 26 8.00 -14.63 3.89
C SER A 26 7.02 -15.41 3.01
N LYS A 27 5.72 -15.17 3.19
CA LYS A 27 4.70 -15.76 2.30
C LYS A 27 5.04 -15.40 0.87
N ILE A 28 4.99 -16.40 0.00
CA ILE A 28 5.34 -16.26 -1.41
C ILE A 28 4.09 -15.92 -2.21
N THR A 29 2.90 -16.36 -1.70
CA THR A 29 1.62 -16.13 -2.36
C THR A 29 0.85 -14.99 -1.71
N ASP A 30 0.30 -14.13 -2.54
CA ASP A 30 -0.65 -13.08 -2.17
C ASP A 30 -2.04 -13.42 -2.73
N PHE A 31 -3.05 -13.34 -1.87
CA PHE A 31 -4.41 -13.69 -2.27
C PHE A 31 -4.93 -12.82 -3.42
N ALA A 32 -4.72 -11.51 -3.35
CA ALA A 32 -5.30 -10.57 -4.31
C ALA A 32 -4.63 -10.66 -5.69
N THR A 33 -3.32 -10.91 -5.74
CA THR A 33 -2.56 -10.95 -6.99
C THR A 33 -2.44 -12.33 -7.60
N ASP A 34 -2.46 -13.40 -6.78
CA ASP A 34 -2.15 -14.76 -7.24
C ASP A 34 -3.36 -15.68 -7.23
N ILE A 35 -4.24 -15.59 -6.23
CA ILE A 35 -5.40 -16.48 -6.07
C ILE A 35 -6.67 -15.88 -6.65
N ALA A 36 -6.96 -14.62 -6.32
CA ALA A 36 -8.18 -13.94 -6.75
C ALA A 36 -8.39 -13.94 -8.29
N PRO A 37 -7.38 -13.69 -9.13
CA PRO A 37 -7.53 -13.76 -10.58
C PRO A 37 -7.93 -15.16 -11.08
N ILE A 38 -7.40 -16.22 -10.47
CA ILE A 38 -7.73 -17.60 -10.84
C ILE A 38 -9.18 -17.91 -10.46
N LEU A 39 -9.60 -17.54 -9.24
CA LEU A 39 -10.97 -17.72 -8.76
C LEU A 39 -11.97 -17.00 -9.66
N LEU A 40 -11.68 -15.75 -10.04
CA LEU A 40 -12.54 -14.95 -10.91
C LEU A 40 -12.62 -15.52 -12.35
N ASP A 41 -11.52 -16.00 -12.91
CA ASP A 41 -11.48 -16.55 -14.26
C ASP A 41 -12.12 -17.93 -14.36
N LYS A 42 -11.89 -18.79 -13.36
CA LYS A 42 -12.25 -20.23 -13.43
C LYS A 42 -13.50 -20.60 -12.64
N CYS A 43 -13.85 -19.85 -11.58
CA CYS A 43 -14.89 -20.27 -10.64
C CYS A 43 -16.12 -19.33 -10.63
N ALA A 44 -15.94 -18.02 -10.93
CA ALA A 44 -16.97 -17.01 -10.76
C ALA A 44 -18.24 -17.25 -11.58
N SER A 45 -18.11 -17.85 -12.79
CA SER A 45 -19.25 -18.13 -13.66
C SER A 45 -20.35 -18.98 -13.00
N CYS A 46 -19.95 -19.87 -12.05
CA CYS A 46 -20.84 -20.79 -11.34
C CYS A 46 -20.86 -20.62 -9.82
N HIS A 47 -19.88 -19.91 -9.23
CA HIS A 47 -19.66 -19.87 -7.80
C HIS A 47 -19.54 -18.45 -7.25
N GLU A 48 -20.32 -17.50 -7.75
CA GLU A 48 -20.35 -16.12 -7.26
C GLU A 48 -21.76 -15.71 -6.84
N GLY A 49 -21.95 -15.33 -5.58
CA GLY A 49 -23.19 -14.80 -5.01
C GLY A 49 -24.39 -15.73 -5.20
N GLU A 50 -25.49 -15.23 -5.77
CA GLU A 50 -26.71 -16.03 -5.99
C GLU A 50 -26.51 -17.24 -6.93
N LYS A 51 -25.43 -17.27 -7.69
CA LYS A 51 -25.07 -18.41 -8.56
C LYS A 51 -24.25 -19.48 -7.84
N ALA A 52 -23.83 -19.20 -6.60
CA ALA A 52 -23.00 -20.12 -5.84
C ALA A 52 -23.67 -21.48 -5.67
N LYS A 53 -23.02 -22.53 -6.16
CA LYS A 53 -23.50 -23.91 -6.06
C LYS A 53 -22.84 -24.62 -4.89
N ASN A 54 -23.61 -25.46 -4.20
CA ASN A 54 -23.14 -26.34 -3.14
C ASN A 54 -22.44 -25.60 -1.98
N GLY A 55 -22.82 -24.35 -1.73
CA GLY A 55 -22.24 -23.55 -0.63
C GLY A 55 -20.83 -23.03 -0.89
N PHE A 56 -20.23 -23.29 -2.05
CA PHE A 56 -18.96 -22.70 -2.45
C PHE A 56 -19.21 -21.38 -3.15
N ASP A 57 -19.00 -20.28 -2.43
CA ASP A 57 -19.15 -18.92 -2.93
C ASP A 57 -17.82 -18.18 -2.84
N ILE A 58 -17.25 -17.84 -3.99
CA ILE A 58 -15.98 -17.12 -4.06
C ILE A 58 -16.09 -15.65 -3.63
N SER A 59 -17.29 -15.08 -3.57
CA SER A 59 -17.54 -13.73 -3.08
C SER A 59 -17.66 -13.64 -1.57
N ASP A 60 -17.83 -14.79 -0.92
CA ASP A 60 -17.90 -14.91 0.55
C ASP A 60 -16.66 -15.66 1.06
N ARG A 61 -15.84 -14.94 1.85
CA ARG A 61 -14.61 -15.47 2.43
C ARG A 61 -14.84 -16.75 3.26
N ASP A 62 -15.84 -16.72 4.12
CA ASP A 62 -16.09 -17.83 5.05
C ASP A 62 -16.68 -19.03 4.33
N ALA A 63 -17.50 -18.82 3.29
CA ALA A 63 -18.00 -19.87 2.42
C ALA A 63 -16.86 -20.57 1.66
N LEU A 64 -15.91 -19.84 1.10
CA LEU A 64 -14.76 -20.44 0.41
C LEU A 64 -13.82 -21.15 1.39
N LEU A 65 -13.48 -20.49 2.50
CA LEU A 65 -12.57 -21.07 3.50
C LEU A 65 -13.18 -22.29 4.22
N GLY A 66 -14.49 -22.49 4.15
CA GLY A 66 -15.12 -23.73 4.59
C GLY A 66 -14.66 -24.98 3.80
N PHE A 67 -14.04 -24.80 2.64
CA PHE A 67 -13.47 -25.88 1.82
C PHE A 67 -11.93 -25.97 1.91
N VAL A 68 -11.32 -25.14 2.74
CA VAL A 68 -9.85 -25.02 2.86
C VAL A 68 -9.44 -25.14 4.33
N GLU A 69 -8.54 -26.08 4.64
CA GLU A 69 -7.90 -26.16 5.94
C GLU A 69 -6.56 -25.41 5.88
N PRO A 70 -6.44 -24.22 6.51
CA PRO A 70 -5.24 -23.43 6.46
C PRO A 70 -3.99 -24.17 6.93
N GLY A 71 -2.98 -24.24 6.09
CA GLY A 71 -1.73 -24.96 6.36
C GLY A 71 -1.77 -26.45 6.07
N ASP A 72 -2.94 -27.03 5.75
CA ASP A 72 -3.07 -28.47 5.46
C ASP A 72 -3.78 -28.72 4.13
N VAL A 73 -2.99 -28.96 3.10
CA VAL A 73 -3.46 -29.28 1.74
C VAL A 73 -4.23 -30.61 1.71
N ALA A 74 -3.79 -31.60 2.52
CA ALA A 74 -4.38 -32.92 2.50
C ALA A 74 -5.77 -32.97 3.13
N SER A 75 -6.06 -32.06 4.06
CA SER A 75 -7.36 -31.89 4.69
C SER A 75 -8.27 -30.88 4.00
N SER A 76 -7.76 -30.15 3.01
CA SER A 76 -8.52 -29.17 2.22
C SER A 76 -9.34 -29.85 1.13
N SER A 77 -10.67 -29.90 1.29
CA SER A 77 -11.58 -30.53 0.32
C SER A 77 -11.56 -29.83 -1.04
N LEU A 78 -11.36 -28.50 -1.07
CA LEU A 78 -11.12 -27.78 -2.33
C LEU A 78 -9.99 -28.42 -3.15
N TRP A 79 -8.90 -28.80 -2.50
CA TRP A 79 -7.76 -29.43 -3.14
C TRP A 79 -8.02 -30.89 -3.48
N THR A 80 -8.38 -31.70 -2.46
CA THR A 80 -8.45 -33.16 -2.58
C THR A 80 -9.60 -33.67 -3.44
N ASP A 81 -10.76 -32.99 -3.36
CA ASP A 81 -12.00 -33.49 -3.92
C ASP A 81 -12.37 -32.82 -5.25
N TYR A 82 -11.88 -31.56 -5.45
CA TYR A 82 -12.32 -30.73 -6.57
C TYR A 82 -11.21 -30.36 -7.55
N LEU A 83 -10.01 -29.98 -7.09
CA LEU A 83 -8.95 -29.47 -7.96
C LEU A 83 -8.02 -30.55 -8.51
N ILE A 84 -7.71 -31.59 -7.72
CA ILE A 84 -6.85 -32.68 -8.17
C ILE A 84 -7.69 -33.94 -8.45
N GLN A 85 -7.46 -34.59 -9.59
CA GLN A 85 -8.07 -35.87 -9.86
C GLN A 85 -7.61 -36.91 -8.84
N PRO A 86 -8.48 -37.62 -8.14
CA PRO A 86 -8.11 -38.82 -7.43
C PRO A 86 -7.66 -39.87 -8.46
N SER A 87 -6.39 -40.15 -8.46
CA SER A 87 -5.72 -40.96 -9.50
C SER A 87 -6.15 -42.42 -9.56
N LYS A 88 -7.23 -42.90 -8.88
CA LYS A 88 -7.59 -44.34 -8.88
C LYS A 88 -9.04 -44.70 -8.49
N VAL A 89 -10.00 -43.80 -8.39
CA VAL A 89 -11.37 -44.26 -8.16
C VAL A 89 -12.27 -43.64 -9.21
N GLN A 90 -12.75 -44.48 -10.14
CA GLN A 90 -13.91 -44.17 -10.98
C GLN A 90 -15.16 -44.12 -10.08
N VAL A 91 -15.34 -43.03 -9.36
CA VAL A 91 -16.62 -42.70 -8.79
C VAL A 91 -17.38 -41.92 -9.83
N GLN A 92 -18.45 -42.46 -10.30
CA GLN A 92 -19.26 -42.08 -11.46
C GLN A 92 -19.92 -40.71 -11.34
N ASP A 93 -19.62 -39.89 -10.28
CA ASP A 93 -20.19 -38.57 -10.04
C ASP A 93 -19.21 -37.54 -9.41
N SER A 94 -17.91 -37.76 -9.48
CA SER A 94 -16.98 -36.73 -9.00
C SER A 94 -16.80 -35.65 -10.08
N LEU A 95 -17.49 -34.55 -9.91
CA LEU A 95 -17.34 -33.34 -10.73
C LEU A 95 -15.99 -32.70 -10.41
N ILE A 96 -15.04 -32.89 -11.33
CA ILE A 96 -13.78 -32.14 -11.30
C ILE A 96 -14.10 -30.68 -11.59
N MET A 97 -13.54 -29.79 -10.81
CA MET A 97 -13.71 -28.35 -10.99
C MET A 97 -12.41 -27.71 -11.52
N PRO A 98 -12.52 -26.80 -12.47
CA PRO A 98 -13.69 -26.38 -13.23
C PRO A 98 -14.15 -27.44 -14.26
N PRO A 99 -15.48 -27.50 -14.59
CA PRO A 99 -16.00 -28.48 -15.54
C PRO A 99 -15.51 -28.28 -16.98
N ASP A 100 -15.06 -27.07 -17.32
CA ASP A 100 -14.52 -26.73 -18.64
C ASP A 100 -13.07 -27.20 -18.85
N GLY A 101 -12.47 -27.84 -17.87
CA GLY A 101 -11.13 -28.43 -17.90
C GLY A 101 -10.30 -28.10 -16.64
N PRO A 102 -9.28 -28.94 -16.38
CA PRO A 102 -8.47 -28.79 -15.16
C PRO A 102 -7.68 -27.47 -15.18
N LEU A 103 -7.38 -26.98 -13.97
CA LEU A 103 -6.46 -25.84 -13.81
C LEU A 103 -5.08 -26.19 -14.41
N LYS A 104 -4.37 -25.16 -14.87
CA LYS A 104 -2.99 -25.32 -15.30
C LYS A 104 -2.10 -25.75 -14.12
N THR A 105 -1.02 -26.45 -14.42
CA THR A 105 -0.06 -26.89 -13.39
C THR A 105 0.47 -25.73 -12.53
N SER A 106 0.67 -24.56 -13.14
CA SER A 106 1.08 -23.34 -12.41
C SER A 106 0.00 -22.84 -11.47
N GLU A 107 -1.29 -22.82 -11.90
CA GLU A 107 -2.43 -22.40 -11.11
C GLU A 107 -2.65 -23.36 -9.92
N LEU A 108 -2.52 -24.68 -10.15
CA LEU A 108 -2.56 -25.68 -9.09
C LEU A 108 -1.42 -25.50 -8.08
N ALA A 109 -0.20 -25.23 -8.56
CA ALA A 109 0.94 -24.98 -7.68
C ALA A 109 0.74 -23.73 -6.80
N THR A 110 0.15 -22.68 -7.37
CA THR A 110 -0.19 -21.44 -6.65
C THR A 110 -1.24 -21.70 -5.57
N PHE A 111 -2.33 -22.42 -5.87
CA PHE A 111 -3.32 -22.81 -4.86
C PHE A 111 -2.73 -23.67 -3.74
N LYS A 112 -1.92 -24.65 -4.10
CA LYS A 112 -1.26 -25.51 -3.14
C LYS A 112 -0.40 -24.70 -2.17
N LEU A 113 0.44 -23.82 -2.70
CA LEU A 113 1.34 -22.99 -1.92
C LEU A 113 0.54 -22.04 -1.02
N TRP A 114 -0.51 -21.41 -1.53
CA TRP A 114 -1.39 -20.56 -0.74
C TRP A 114 -2.02 -21.30 0.45
N ILE A 115 -2.51 -22.54 0.25
CA ILE A 115 -3.04 -23.36 1.35
C ILE A 115 -1.93 -23.68 2.35
N GLU A 116 -0.75 -24.12 1.89
CA GLU A 116 0.41 -24.43 2.74
C GLU A 116 0.86 -23.23 3.58
N GLU A 117 0.75 -22.03 3.04
CA GLU A 117 1.09 -20.77 3.72
C GLU A 117 -0.01 -20.25 4.67
N GLY A 118 -1.10 -21.01 4.83
CA GLY A 118 -2.17 -20.70 5.76
C GLY A 118 -3.42 -20.09 5.14
N ALA A 119 -3.58 -20.16 3.82
CA ALA A 119 -4.76 -19.73 3.07
C ALA A 119 -5.24 -18.32 3.44
N GLU A 120 -4.27 -17.37 3.54
CA GLU A 120 -4.58 -16.02 3.97
C GLU A 120 -5.43 -15.30 2.93
N TRP A 121 -6.59 -14.83 3.38
CA TRP A 121 -7.45 -13.94 2.63
C TRP A 121 -7.61 -12.66 3.44
N PRO A 122 -7.03 -11.53 3.03
CA PRO A 122 -7.14 -10.28 3.75
C PRO A 122 -8.60 -9.84 3.91
N MET A 123 -9.00 -9.47 5.11
CA MET A 123 -10.34 -8.95 5.38
C MET A 123 -10.57 -7.70 4.53
N GLY A 124 -11.74 -7.64 3.89
CA GLY A 124 -12.10 -6.53 3.00
C GLY A 124 -11.80 -6.76 1.51
N THR A 125 -11.07 -7.81 1.15
CA THR A 125 -10.92 -8.20 -0.26
C THR A 125 -12.23 -8.81 -0.76
N ILE A 126 -12.99 -8.05 -1.54
CA ILE A 126 -14.25 -8.54 -2.16
C ILE A 126 -13.92 -9.07 -3.54
N LEU A 127 -14.10 -10.38 -3.74
CA LEU A 127 -14.10 -10.98 -5.07
C LEU A 127 -15.47 -10.76 -5.70
N ARG A 128 -15.51 -9.96 -6.74
CA ARG A 128 -16.67 -9.86 -7.65
C ARG A 128 -16.18 -9.94 -9.07
N SER A 129 -16.74 -10.87 -9.82
CA SER A 129 -16.66 -10.77 -11.26
C SER A 129 -17.42 -9.48 -11.65
N VAL A 130 -16.73 -8.54 -12.26
CA VAL A 130 -17.40 -7.43 -12.91
C VAL A 130 -18.21 -8.06 -14.05
N ASN A 131 -19.51 -8.23 -13.83
CA ASN A 131 -20.42 -8.68 -14.89
C ASN A 131 -20.21 -7.77 -16.09
N LYS A 132 -19.69 -8.33 -17.16
CA LYS A 132 -19.45 -7.64 -18.43
C LYS A 132 -20.75 -7.09 -19.05
N GLU A 133 -21.91 -7.45 -18.46
CA GLU A 133 -23.25 -7.06 -18.93
C GLU A 133 -23.85 -5.85 -18.20
N THR A 134 -23.26 -5.37 -17.10
CA THR A 134 -23.79 -4.20 -16.35
C THR A 134 -22.89 -2.98 -16.37
N LEU A 135 -21.74 -3.05 -17.02
CA LEU A 135 -21.12 -1.83 -17.52
C LEU A 135 -21.92 -1.41 -18.75
N PRO A 136 -22.43 -0.15 -18.84
CA PRO A 136 -22.83 0.37 -20.14
C PRO A 136 -21.67 0.06 -21.08
N PRO A 137 -21.94 -0.38 -22.34
CA PRO A 137 -20.86 -0.73 -23.24
C PRO A 137 -19.88 0.42 -23.15
N GLN A 138 -18.71 0.16 -22.60
CA GLN A 138 -17.58 1.02 -22.88
C GLN A 138 -17.42 0.85 -24.37
N GLU A 139 -18.09 1.74 -25.11
CA GLU A 139 -17.77 2.02 -26.50
C GLU A 139 -16.27 1.95 -26.54
N GLY A 140 -15.71 1.13 -27.42
CA GLY A 140 -14.28 0.88 -27.49
C GLY A 140 -13.54 2.21 -27.49
N GLU A 141 -13.33 2.75 -26.27
CA GLU A 141 -12.41 3.83 -26.07
C GLU A 141 -11.07 3.26 -26.49
N THR A 142 -10.69 3.61 -27.69
CA THR A 142 -9.30 3.74 -28.03
C THR A 142 -8.76 4.70 -26.97
N SER A 143 -8.37 4.11 -25.81
CA SER A 143 -7.91 4.89 -24.67
C SER A 143 -6.81 5.77 -25.22
N SER A 144 -7.07 7.07 -25.19
CA SER A 144 -6.16 8.10 -25.70
C SER A 144 -4.74 7.78 -25.21
N ILE A 145 -3.75 8.06 -26.01
CA ILE A 145 -2.33 7.94 -25.61
C ILE A 145 -2.11 8.63 -24.26
N ALA A 146 -2.80 9.75 -24.03
CA ALA A 146 -2.75 10.47 -22.78
C ALA A 146 -3.27 9.63 -21.58
N THR A 147 -4.37 8.89 -21.75
CA THR A 147 -4.90 8.00 -20.69
C THR A 147 -3.95 6.84 -20.40
N LYS A 148 -3.35 6.26 -21.44
CA LYS A 148 -2.36 5.19 -21.27
C LYS A 148 -1.12 5.69 -20.55
N LEU A 149 -0.64 6.88 -20.91
CA LEU A 149 0.49 7.51 -20.28
C LEU A 149 0.18 7.86 -18.81
N TYR A 150 -1.00 8.42 -18.54
CA TYR A 150 -1.46 8.73 -17.18
C TYR A 150 -1.46 7.47 -16.29
N ARG A 151 -2.00 6.35 -16.77
CA ARG A 151 -1.97 5.08 -16.02
C ARG A 151 -0.54 4.56 -15.84
N ALA A 152 0.30 4.66 -16.87
CA ALA A 152 1.68 4.19 -16.80
C ALA A 152 2.52 4.95 -15.77
N ILE A 153 2.38 6.29 -15.69
CA ILE A 153 3.13 7.09 -14.71
C ILE A 153 2.73 6.79 -13.26
N GLY A 154 1.50 6.30 -13.02
CA GLY A 154 1.03 5.91 -11.69
C GLY A 154 1.94 4.86 -11.05
N TYR A 155 2.43 3.88 -11.80
CA TYR A 155 3.31 2.83 -11.28
C TYR A 155 4.66 3.35 -10.74
N PHE A 156 5.05 4.56 -11.08
CA PHE A 156 6.25 5.20 -10.54
C PHE A 156 6.01 5.92 -9.21
N HIS A 157 4.75 6.00 -8.74
CA HIS A 157 4.42 6.67 -7.47
C HIS A 157 5.27 6.18 -6.28
N PRO A 158 5.42 4.85 -6.02
CA PRO A 158 6.21 4.38 -4.89
C PRO A 158 7.69 4.81 -4.94
N ALA A 159 8.26 4.95 -6.13
CA ALA A 159 9.62 5.45 -6.29
C ALA A 159 9.70 6.98 -6.13
N MET A 160 8.73 7.70 -6.71
CA MET A 160 8.70 9.17 -6.72
C MET A 160 8.47 9.80 -5.36
N VAL A 161 7.74 9.15 -4.44
CA VAL A 161 7.47 9.67 -3.08
C VAL A 161 8.75 9.95 -2.29
N HIS A 162 9.83 9.22 -2.55
CA HIS A 162 11.09 9.38 -1.84
C HIS A 162 11.72 10.76 -2.04
N PHE A 163 11.52 11.39 -3.21
CA PHE A 163 12.07 12.71 -3.51
C PHE A 163 11.49 13.82 -2.62
N PRO A 164 10.17 14.07 -2.61
CA PRO A 164 9.62 15.10 -1.73
C PRO A 164 9.81 14.75 -0.25
N ILE A 165 9.75 13.48 0.15
CA ILE A 165 10.01 13.06 1.53
C ILE A 165 11.41 13.50 1.98
N ALA A 166 12.45 13.10 1.25
CA ALA A 166 13.83 13.44 1.59
C ALA A 166 14.07 14.95 1.60
N LEU A 167 13.49 15.67 0.63
CA LEU A 167 13.67 17.11 0.52
C LEU A 167 12.93 17.91 1.59
N PHE A 168 11.72 17.50 1.99
CA PHE A 168 11.03 18.11 3.13
C PHE A 168 11.76 17.84 4.45
N PHE A 169 12.28 16.64 4.67
CA PHE A 169 13.09 16.33 5.85
C PHE A 169 14.37 17.17 5.88
N MET A 170 15.12 17.22 4.79
CA MET A 170 16.33 18.02 4.69
C MET A 170 16.02 19.50 4.86
N GLY A 171 14.95 19.99 4.22
CA GLY A 171 14.48 21.36 4.34
C GLY A 171 14.11 21.73 5.77
N GLY A 172 13.37 20.88 6.47
CA GLY A 172 13.03 21.05 7.88
C GLY A 172 14.25 21.05 8.79
N ALA A 173 15.16 20.10 8.60
CA ALA A 173 16.42 20.03 9.36
C ALA A 173 17.26 21.31 9.14
N CYS A 174 17.43 21.74 7.89
CA CYS A 174 18.15 23.00 7.59
C CYS A 174 17.41 24.23 8.12
N ALA A 175 16.06 24.22 8.17
CA ALA A 175 15.30 25.30 8.79
C ALA A 175 15.57 25.42 10.30
N VAL A 176 15.63 24.28 11.00
CA VAL A 176 16.05 24.24 12.44
C VAL A 176 17.49 24.75 12.57
N LEU A 177 18.43 24.17 11.81
CA LEU A 177 19.84 24.55 11.85
C LEU A 177 20.07 26.03 11.51
N SER A 178 19.19 26.63 10.72
CA SER A 178 19.31 28.05 10.33
C SER A 178 19.20 29.02 11.51
N TYR A 179 18.61 28.61 12.63
CA TYR A 179 18.56 29.41 13.86
C TYR A 179 19.91 29.49 14.58
N PHE A 180 20.79 28.51 14.32
CA PHE A 180 22.10 28.39 14.98
C PHE A 180 23.26 28.71 14.02
N LEU A 181 23.16 28.27 12.76
CA LEU A 181 24.22 28.33 11.75
C LEU A 181 24.00 29.43 10.69
N GLY A 182 22.87 30.14 10.76
CA GLY A 182 22.63 31.34 9.99
C GLY A 182 22.21 31.15 8.52
N ALA A 183 22.59 32.13 7.68
CA ALA A 183 22.00 32.31 6.35
C ALA A 183 22.22 31.17 5.35
N ARG A 184 23.34 30.44 5.44
CA ARG A 184 23.60 29.31 4.52
C ARG A 184 22.55 28.21 4.69
N CYS A 185 22.30 27.78 5.93
CA CYS A 185 21.29 26.77 6.22
C CYS A 185 19.88 27.26 5.85
N GLN A 186 19.59 28.55 6.05
CA GLN A 186 18.32 29.13 5.64
C GLN A 186 18.11 29.09 4.12
N THR A 187 19.15 29.34 3.34
CA THR A 187 19.06 29.28 1.87
C THR A 187 18.85 27.86 1.40
N THR A 188 19.59 26.88 1.94
CA THR A 188 19.42 25.46 1.63
C THR A 188 18.01 24.97 2.03
N ALA A 189 17.52 25.34 3.21
CA ALA A 189 16.17 25.01 3.64
C ALA A 189 15.11 25.49 2.64
N PHE A 190 15.24 26.71 2.15
CA PHE A 190 14.30 27.25 1.17
C PHE A 190 14.40 26.58 -0.19
N GLN A 191 15.61 26.26 -0.66
CA GLN A 191 15.80 25.53 -1.92
C GLN A 191 15.17 24.12 -1.84
N CYS A 192 15.42 23.39 -0.75
CA CYS A 192 14.80 22.09 -0.50
C CYS A 192 13.27 22.21 -0.47
N LEU A 193 12.72 23.22 0.21
CA LEU A 193 11.29 23.46 0.29
C LEU A 193 10.67 23.70 -1.09
N VAL A 194 11.31 24.52 -1.95
CA VAL A 194 10.81 24.80 -3.31
C VAL A 194 10.77 23.52 -4.15
N VAL A 195 11.87 22.77 -4.18
CA VAL A 195 11.94 21.54 -4.98
C VAL A 195 11.00 20.48 -4.43
N ALA A 196 10.90 20.33 -3.09
CA ALA A 196 9.96 19.42 -2.46
C ALA A 196 8.50 19.74 -2.81
N ALA A 197 8.11 21.02 -2.74
CA ALA A 197 6.76 21.45 -3.07
C ALA A 197 6.41 21.19 -4.54
N LEU A 198 7.33 21.42 -5.47
CA LEU A 198 7.12 21.14 -6.90
C LEU A 198 7.04 19.64 -7.19
N THR A 199 7.96 18.85 -6.63
CA THR A 199 7.96 17.39 -6.82
C THR A 199 6.76 16.72 -6.15
N SER A 200 6.25 17.25 -5.03
CA SER A 200 5.05 16.72 -4.37
C SER A 200 3.79 16.86 -5.22
N VAL A 201 3.67 17.92 -6.07
CA VAL A 201 2.56 18.02 -7.03
C VAL A 201 2.57 16.84 -8.00
N ILE A 202 3.74 16.55 -8.58
CA ILE A 202 3.90 15.41 -9.50
C ILE A 202 3.57 14.09 -8.78
N THR A 203 4.09 13.92 -7.57
CA THR A 203 3.89 12.72 -6.76
C THR A 203 2.41 12.49 -6.44
N VAL A 204 1.64 13.54 -6.11
CA VAL A 204 0.20 13.42 -5.84
C VAL A 204 -0.56 13.00 -7.10
N VAL A 205 -0.26 13.58 -8.26
CA VAL A 205 -0.88 13.17 -9.54
C VAL A 205 -0.60 11.70 -9.85
N MET A 206 0.65 11.26 -9.66
CA MET A 206 1.03 9.86 -9.83
C MET A 206 0.30 8.95 -8.83
N GLY A 207 0.17 9.37 -7.57
CA GLY A 207 -0.55 8.62 -6.53
C GLY A 207 -2.03 8.47 -6.85
N TRP A 208 -2.64 9.49 -7.44
CA TRP A 208 -4.03 9.41 -7.90
C TRP A 208 -4.21 8.38 -9.01
N SER A 209 -3.34 8.44 -10.02
CA SER A 209 -3.32 7.47 -11.12
C SER A 209 -3.07 6.04 -10.61
N PHE A 210 -2.10 5.87 -9.68
CA PHE A 210 -1.82 4.58 -9.08
C PHE A 210 -3.03 4.01 -8.33
N ALA A 211 -3.70 4.84 -7.52
CA ALA A 211 -4.90 4.45 -6.80
C ALA A 211 -6.03 3.98 -7.74
N GLU A 212 -6.25 4.68 -8.85
CA GLU A 212 -7.24 4.27 -9.86
C GLU A 212 -6.89 2.91 -10.49
N THR A 213 -5.62 2.65 -10.78
CA THR A 213 -5.18 1.38 -11.35
C THR A 213 -5.29 0.21 -10.37
N GLN A 214 -5.25 0.47 -9.05
CA GLN A 214 -5.43 -0.52 -7.99
C GLN A 214 -6.89 -0.69 -7.55
N GLY A 215 -7.84 0.01 -8.20
CA GLY A 215 -9.26 -0.11 -7.90
C GLY A 215 -9.72 0.58 -6.61
N TYR A 216 -8.89 1.45 -6.03
CA TYR A 216 -9.29 2.20 -4.83
C TYR A 216 -10.46 3.15 -5.09
N PRO A 217 -11.29 3.45 -4.07
CA PRO A 217 -12.49 4.28 -4.22
C PRO A 217 -12.20 5.67 -4.79
N ALA A 218 -13.17 6.22 -5.52
CA ALA A 218 -13.09 7.57 -6.05
C ALA A 218 -12.82 8.60 -4.93
N TRP A 219 -12.11 9.67 -5.28
CA TRP A 219 -11.65 10.72 -4.35
C TRP A 219 -12.78 11.44 -3.60
N ASN A 220 -13.99 11.45 -4.13
CA ASN A 220 -15.18 12.11 -3.55
C ASN A 220 -15.94 11.23 -2.56
N LYS A 221 -15.56 9.95 -2.39
CA LYS A 221 -16.18 9.11 -1.37
C LYS A 221 -15.62 9.47 0.00
N MET A 222 -16.50 9.87 0.90
CA MET A 222 -16.19 10.07 2.32
C MET A 222 -16.02 8.70 3.00
N ILE A 223 -15.26 8.69 4.10
CA ILE A 223 -15.16 7.50 4.95
C ILE A 223 -16.56 7.15 5.46
N ALA A 224 -16.98 5.91 5.25
CA ALA A 224 -18.21 5.40 5.88
C ALA A 224 -18.02 5.29 7.40
N VAL A 225 -19.10 5.41 8.17
CA VAL A 225 -19.07 5.27 9.64
C VAL A 225 -18.47 3.92 10.09
N ASN A 226 -18.57 2.91 9.24
CA ASN A 226 -18.02 1.56 9.46
C ASN A 226 -16.84 1.25 8.53
N ALA A 227 -16.05 2.26 8.14
CA ALA A 227 -14.88 2.05 7.30
C ALA A 227 -13.89 1.10 7.98
N THR A 228 -13.31 0.20 7.20
CA THR A 228 -12.21 -0.64 7.66
C THR A 228 -10.98 0.21 7.95
N HIS A 229 -10.03 -0.32 8.73
CA HIS A 229 -8.77 0.37 9.04
C HIS A 229 -8.02 0.79 7.75
N ASP A 230 -7.99 -0.08 6.74
CA ASP A 230 -7.31 0.18 5.47
C ASP A 230 -8.00 1.27 4.65
N GLU A 231 -9.33 1.30 4.61
CA GLU A 231 -10.08 2.39 3.95
C GLU A 231 -9.83 3.73 4.62
N ALA A 232 -9.76 3.75 5.96
CA ALA A 232 -9.43 4.95 6.72
C ALA A 232 -7.99 5.41 6.44
N ASN A 233 -7.01 4.50 6.48
CA ASN A 233 -5.61 4.79 6.18
C ASN A 233 -5.45 5.34 4.76
N PHE A 234 -6.11 4.72 3.78
CA PHE A 234 -6.09 5.20 2.41
C PHE A 234 -6.66 6.61 2.27
N PHE A 235 -7.80 6.90 2.92
CA PHE A 235 -8.40 8.23 2.92
C PHE A 235 -7.46 9.27 3.53
N TYR A 236 -6.90 9.00 4.71
CA TYR A 236 -5.97 9.92 5.38
C TYR A 236 -4.68 10.10 4.58
N HIS A 237 -4.09 9.04 4.04
CA HIS A 237 -2.91 9.11 3.20
C HIS A 237 -3.13 10.06 2.00
N ARG A 238 -4.25 9.88 1.29
CA ARG A 238 -4.62 10.71 0.13
C ARG A 238 -4.73 12.19 0.49
N TRP A 239 -5.53 12.50 1.52
CA TRP A 239 -5.82 13.91 1.86
C TRP A 239 -4.68 14.59 2.59
N LEU A 240 -3.90 13.89 3.38
CA LEU A 240 -2.67 14.42 3.96
C LEU A 240 -1.64 14.71 2.86
N GLY A 241 -1.51 13.85 1.86
CA GLY A 241 -0.66 14.10 0.68
C GLY A 241 -1.04 15.40 -0.04
N VAL A 242 -2.33 15.62 -0.32
CA VAL A 242 -2.83 16.88 -0.90
C VAL A 242 -2.56 18.08 0.02
N SER A 243 -2.76 17.92 1.32
CA SER A 243 -2.51 18.98 2.31
C SER A 243 -1.04 19.40 2.34
N ILE A 244 -0.12 18.45 2.21
CA ILE A 244 1.33 18.72 2.12
C ILE A 244 1.66 19.60 0.89
N VAL A 245 1.03 19.30 -0.26
CA VAL A 245 1.21 20.12 -1.46
C VAL A 245 0.75 21.57 -1.21
N ILE A 246 -0.47 21.73 -0.68
CA ILE A 246 -1.04 23.06 -0.43
C ILE A 246 -0.19 23.85 0.57
N ILE A 247 0.15 23.25 1.71
CA ILE A 247 0.95 23.89 2.76
C ILE A 247 2.38 24.18 2.25
N GLY A 248 2.96 23.25 1.48
CA GLY A 248 4.28 23.43 0.88
C GLY A 248 4.32 24.63 -0.05
N MET A 249 3.33 24.76 -0.95
CA MET A 249 3.24 25.91 -1.85
C MET A 249 3.00 27.23 -1.10
N LEU A 250 2.18 27.22 -0.05
CA LEU A 250 1.99 28.39 0.82
C LEU A 250 3.29 28.78 1.53
N CYS A 251 4.06 27.82 2.04
CA CYS A 251 5.36 28.10 2.67
C CYS A 251 6.37 28.67 1.66
N VAL A 252 6.37 28.17 0.42
CA VAL A 252 7.20 28.76 -0.65
C VAL A 252 6.80 30.22 -0.90
N LEU A 253 5.49 30.50 -1.01
CA LEU A 253 4.99 31.86 -1.21
C LEU A 253 5.40 32.78 -0.04
N LEU A 254 5.22 32.33 1.21
CA LEU A 254 5.66 33.07 2.39
C LEU A 254 7.16 33.36 2.36
N GLY A 255 7.98 32.41 1.94
CA GLY A 255 9.43 32.58 1.81
C GLY A 255 9.82 33.59 0.72
N LEU A 256 9.12 33.61 -0.40
CA LEU A 256 9.29 34.61 -1.46
C LEU A 256 8.88 36.01 -0.96
N MET A 257 7.74 36.11 -0.28
CA MET A 257 7.26 37.34 0.35
C MET A 257 8.22 37.85 1.43
N ALA A 258 8.76 36.95 2.26
CA ALA A 258 9.75 37.29 3.27
C ALA A 258 10.99 37.99 2.65
N ARG A 259 11.46 37.46 1.51
CA ARG A 259 12.58 38.01 0.77
C ARG A 259 12.23 39.37 0.13
N ARG A 260 11.03 39.46 -0.49
CA ARG A 260 10.58 40.70 -1.18
C ARG A 260 10.36 41.85 -0.21
N TYR A 261 9.75 41.60 0.93
CA TYR A 261 9.42 42.63 1.91
C TYR A 261 10.41 42.72 3.07
N LYS A 262 11.50 41.95 3.06
CA LYS A 262 12.52 41.87 4.12
C LYS A 262 11.88 41.67 5.52
N SER A 263 10.78 40.89 5.59
CA SER A 263 9.99 40.70 6.81
C SER A 263 10.53 39.56 7.64
N THR A 264 10.94 39.85 8.88
CA THR A 264 11.40 38.85 9.83
C THR A 264 10.27 37.89 10.25
N ARG A 265 9.03 38.40 10.38
CA ARG A 265 7.87 37.57 10.74
C ARG A 265 7.57 36.52 9.67
N LEU A 266 7.53 36.91 8.41
CA LEU A 266 7.32 35.98 7.30
C LEU A 266 8.47 34.98 7.19
N ASN A 267 9.68 35.42 7.50
CA ASN A 267 10.84 34.56 7.49
C ASN A 267 10.79 33.47 8.59
N HIS A 268 10.26 33.77 9.76
CA HIS A 268 9.99 32.75 10.78
C HIS A 268 8.83 31.84 10.37
N ALA A 269 7.75 32.39 9.82
CA ALA A 269 6.55 31.66 9.45
C ALA A 269 6.85 30.51 8.47
N TRP A 270 7.54 30.80 7.35
CA TRP A 270 7.85 29.75 6.38
C TRP A 270 8.82 28.67 6.93
N ARG A 271 9.76 29.05 7.81
CA ARG A 271 10.68 28.07 8.45
C ARG A 271 9.95 27.15 9.41
N ILE A 272 9.04 27.70 10.21
CA ILE A 272 8.16 26.89 11.08
C ILE A 272 7.30 25.96 10.22
N GLY A 273 6.73 26.47 9.12
CA GLY A 273 5.98 25.64 8.16
C GLY A 273 6.83 24.52 7.54
N ALA A 274 8.08 24.77 7.20
CA ALA A 274 8.99 23.75 6.67
C ALA A 274 9.29 22.66 7.70
N ILE A 275 9.42 23.01 8.99
CA ILE A 275 9.61 22.06 10.09
C ILE A 275 8.34 21.21 10.28
N ALA A 276 7.17 21.84 10.25
CA ALA A 276 5.89 21.13 10.35
C ALA A 276 5.68 20.18 9.16
N LEU A 277 6.02 20.60 7.95
CA LEU A 277 5.97 19.75 6.75
C LEU A 277 6.87 18.52 6.86
N ALA A 278 8.07 18.66 7.43
CA ALA A 278 8.95 17.52 7.66
C ALA A 278 8.33 16.46 8.59
N ALA A 279 7.59 16.89 9.63
CA ALA A 279 6.85 15.97 10.50
C ALA A 279 5.65 15.34 9.77
N MET A 280 4.85 16.14 9.04
CA MET A 280 3.69 15.65 8.29
C MET A 280 4.08 14.61 7.24
N VAL A 281 5.17 14.85 6.52
CA VAL A 281 5.67 13.91 5.50
C VAL A 281 6.08 12.57 6.10
N GLY A 282 6.59 12.56 7.34
CA GLY A 282 6.86 11.31 8.07
C GLY A 282 5.59 10.50 8.32
N LEU A 283 4.51 11.16 8.74
CA LEU A 283 3.21 10.52 8.96
C LEU A 283 2.63 9.94 7.66
N VAL A 284 2.65 10.71 6.59
CA VAL A 284 2.12 10.24 5.28
C VAL A 284 2.96 9.10 4.72
N GLY A 285 4.28 9.17 4.89
CA GLY A 285 5.18 8.07 4.50
C GLY A 285 4.91 6.78 5.27
N HIS A 286 4.64 6.90 6.57
CA HIS A 286 4.25 5.76 7.41
C HIS A 286 2.93 5.13 6.93
N GLN A 287 1.88 5.94 6.73
CA GLN A 287 0.60 5.46 6.21
C GLN A 287 0.71 4.80 4.83
N GLY A 288 1.51 5.38 3.92
CA GLY A 288 1.79 4.78 2.61
C GLY A 288 2.53 3.44 2.72
N GLY A 289 3.42 3.31 3.71
CA GLY A 289 4.10 2.06 4.03
C GLY A 289 3.13 1.00 4.56
N GLU A 290 2.21 1.36 5.46
CA GLU A 290 1.18 0.45 5.98
C GLU A 290 0.24 -0.07 4.88
N LEU A 291 -0.17 0.80 3.95
CA LEU A 291 -1.00 0.41 2.81
C LEU A 291 -0.31 -0.62 1.89
N HIS A 292 1.01 -0.64 1.84
CA HIS A 292 1.76 -1.53 0.96
C HIS A 292 2.30 -2.79 1.66
N TYR A 293 2.74 -2.66 2.91
CA TYR A 293 3.41 -3.73 3.66
C TYR A 293 2.62 -4.23 4.88
N GLY A 294 1.43 -3.67 5.16
CA GLY A 294 0.67 -3.86 6.39
C GLY A 294 1.34 -3.19 7.59
N ASP A 295 0.93 -3.54 8.81
CA ASP A 295 1.45 -2.91 10.03
C ASP A 295 2.94 -3.24 10.27
N ILE A 296 3.79 -2.38 9.69
CA ILE A 296 5.26 -2.51 9.77
C ILE A 296 5.74 -2.33 11.23
N PHE A 297 5.08 -1.43 11.98
CA PHE A 297 5.50 -1.14 13.35
C PHE A 297 5.22 -2.32 14.27
N GLU A 298 4.05 -2.94 14.16
CA GLU A 298 3.70 -4.14 14.93
C GLU A 298 4.63 -5.30 14.60
N LYS A 299 4.88 -5.55 13.32
CA LYS A 299 5.85 -6.55 12.85
C LYS A 299 7.26 -6.29 13.38
N ALA A 300 7.71 -5.04 13.40
CA ALA A 300 9.01 -4.67 13.95
C ALA A 300 9.07 -4.89 15.46
N MET A 301 8.02 -4.50 16.20
CA MET A 301 7.95 -4.70 17.66
C MET A 301 7.85 -6.17 18.03
N GLU A 302 7.19 -6.98 17.23
CA GLU A 302 7.14 -8.43 17.42
C GLU A 302 8.53 -9.08 17.30
N GLN A 303 9.36 -8.60 16.36
CA GLN A 303 10.74 -9.06 16.23
C GLN A 303 11.61 -8.69 17.44
N LEU A 304 11.31 -7.56 18.10
CA LEU A 304 12.04 -7.14 19.31
C LEU A 304 11.59 -7.90 20.59
N ARG A 305 10.42 -8.52 20.56
CA ARG A 305 9.89 -9.33 21.67
C ARG A 305 10.34 -10.79 21.65
N LYS A 306 10.80 -11.26 20.49
CA LYS A 306 11.37 -12.61 20.30
C LYS A 306 12.86 -12.63 20.61
#